data_215569dca2718efd02a1db4f8bc1e216
#
_entry.id   215569dca2718efd02a1db4f8bc1e216
#
_cell.length_a   1.000
_cell.length_b   1.000
_cell.length_c   1.000
_cell.angle_alpha   90.00
_cell.angle_beta   90.00
_cell.angle_gamma   90.00
#
_symmetry.space_group_name_H-M   'P 1'
#
loop_
_entity.id
_entity.type
_entity.pdbx_description
1 polymer ?
#
loop_
_entity_poly.entity_id
_entity_poly.type
_entity_poly.pdbx_seq_one_letter_code
_entity_poly.pdbx_strand_id
1 'polypeptide(L)'
;IVAPNKLHYVYMEEWSQAYPTAKVWATKGLEKIFADSKVISSYTILDKTVTMSWQSEIDYLPFEGSAFIEESVFFHKKSRTLILTDLIENIELLEECSCWHRFLFKIGDNTYPNGHTPRDLRMTFLFNKEIARKCYQKIKSWEPVNVLFAHGNCFIGDAEEKLPQAFFWLE
;
A
#
# COMPACT_ATOMS: atom_id res chain seq x y z
N ILE A 1 -11.30 9.42 4.62
CA ILE A 1 -10.55 9.40 3.35
C ILE A 1 -9.08 9.32 3.70
N VAL A 2 -8.30 8.47 3.00
CA VAL A 2 -6.89 8.24 3.33
C VAL A 2 -6.04 8.34 2.07
N ALA A 3 -4.94 9.12 2.14
CA ALA A 3 -3.84 9.04 1.19
C ALA A 3 -2.76 8.10 1.77
N PRO A 4 -2.67 6.85 1.29
CA PRO A 4 -1.84 5.82 1.92
C PRO A 4 -0.35 5.99 1.67
N ASN A 5 0.05 6.74 0.65
CA ASN A 5 1.43 7.09 0.34
C ASN A 5 1.50 8.35 -0.54
N LYS A 6 2.71 8.79 -0.86
CA LYS A 6 2.95 10.01 -1.65
C LYS A 6 2.65 9.89 -3.15
N LEU A 7 2.24 8.72 -3.63
CA LEU A 7 1.82 8.49 -5.02
C LEU A 7 0.29 8.43 -5.13
N HIS A 8 -0.38 7.86 -4.13
CA HIS A 8 -1.82 7.63 -4.09
C HIS A 8 -2.56 8.75 -3.35
N TYR A 9 -2.51 9.98 -3.87
CA TYR A 9 -3.22 11.15 -3.32
C TYR A 9 -4.03 11.93 -4.36
N VAL A 10 -3.87 11.63 -5.64
CA VAL A 10 -4.33 12.46 -6.78
C VAL A 10 -5.82 12.78 -6.71
N TYR A 11 -6.65 11.84 -6.30
CA TYR A 11 -8.10 12.00 -6.21
C TYR A 11 -8.60 12.47 -4.83
N MET A 12 -7.71 12.85 -3.92
CA MET A 12 -8.10 13.22 -2.56
C MET A 12 -9.02 14.46 -2.51
N GLU A 13 -8.79 15.44 -3.38
CA GLU A 13 -9.65 16.62 -3.46
C GLU A 13 -11.06 16.28 -3.94
N GLU A 14 -11.19 15.47 -4.98
CA GLU A 14 -12.48 15.00 -5.50
C GLU A 14 -13.27 14.21 -4.44
N TRP A 15 -12.59 13.30 -3.76
CA TRP A 15 -13.19 12.53 -2.66
C TRP A 15 -13.59 13.44 -1.49
N SER A 16 -12.80 14.45 -1.16
CA SER A 16 -13.10 15.40 -0.09
C SER A 16 -14.30 16.29 -0.45
N GLN A 17 -14.47 16.64 -1.72
CA GLN A 17 -15.66 17.36 -2.19
C GLN A 17 -16.91 16.47 -2.14
N ALA A 18 -16.79 15.21 -2.56
CA ALA A 18 -17.90 14.25 -2.55
C ALA A 18 -18.35 13.87 -1.12
N TYR A 19 -17.41 13.89 -0.17
CA TYR A 19 -17.65 13.53 1.24
C TYR A 19 -17.13 14.61 2.19
N PRO A 20 -17.75 15.80 2.25
CA PRO A 20 -17.22 16.96 2.96
C PRO A 20 -17.15 16.81 4.48
N THR A 21 -17.86 15.84 5.05
CA THR A 21 -17.82 15.52 6.48
C THR A 21 -16.78 14.46 6.84
N ALA A 22 -16.16 13.83 5.84
CA ALA A 22 -15.16 12.79 6.08
C ALA A 22 -13.84 13.41 6.55
N LYS A 23 -13.24 12.80 7.56
CA LYS A 23 -11.89 13.17 7.98
C LYS A 23 -10.87 12.75 6.94
N VAL A 24 -9.91 13.62 6.66
CA VAL A 24 -8.81 13.38 5.73
C VAL A 24 -7.56 12.96 6.51
N TRP A 25 -6.96 11.87 6.08
CA TRP A 25 -5.73 11.31 6.64
C TRP A 25 -4.67 11.19 5.56
N ALA A 26 -3.44 11.50 5.90
CA ALA A 26 -2.33 11.49 4.97
C ALA A 26 -1.09 10.82 5.55
N THR A 27 -0.37 10.08 4.74
CA THR A 27 0.97 9.60 5.08
C THR A 27 1.95 10.77 5.09
N LYS A 28 3.02 10.66 5.85
CA LYS A 28 4.14 11.64 5.88
C LYS A 28 4.65 11.92 4.47
N GLY A 29 5.03 13.18 4.22
CA GLY A 29 5.53 13.64 2.93
C GLY A 29 4.47 14.28 2.02
N LEU A 30 3.18 14.27 2.42
CA LEU A 30 2.10 14.96 1.71
C LEU A 30 1.76 16.34 2.28
N GLU A 31 2.42 16.75 3.37
CA GLU A 31 2.11 17.98 4.11
C GLU A 31 2.12 19.20 3.23
N LYS A 32 3.15 19.35 2.38
CA LYS A 32 3.27 20.47 1.47
C LYS A 32 2.18 20.49 0.40
N ILE A 33 1.87 19.32 -0.16
CA ILE A 33 0.84 19.17 -1.20
C ILE A 33 -0.53 19.56 -0.64
N PHE A 34 -0.86 19.10 0.57
CA PHE A 34 -2.15 19.40 1.18
C PHE A 34 -2.24 20.83 1.76
N ALA A 35 -1.11 21.41 2.19
CA ALA A 35 -1.07 22.81 2.60
C ALA A 35 -1.38 23.79 1.44
N ASP A 36 -1.05 23.40 0.22
CA ASP A 36 -1.35 24.17 -0.99
C ASP A 36 -2.74 23.89 -1.57
N SER A 37 -3.47 22.90 -1.05
CA SER A 37 -4.83 22.56 -1.50
C SER A 37 -5.83 23.61 -1.10
N LYS A 38 -6.70 23.97 -2.04
CA LYS A 38 -7.86 24.87 -1.80
C LYS A 38 -9.12 24.13 -1.34
N VAL A 39 -9.11 22.82 -1.43
CA VAL A 39 -10.26 21.92 -1.13
C VAL A 39 -10.09 21.26 0.22
N ILE A 40 -8.90 20.73 0.49
CA ILE A 40 -8.60 20.02 1.74
C ILE A 40 -8.23 21.05 2.80
N SER A 41 -9.22 21.52 3.55
CA SER A 41 -9.05 22.55 4.58
C SER A 41 -8.40 22.01 5.88
N SER A 42 -8.49 20.72 6.13
CA SER A 42 -7.90 20.07 7.29
C SER A 42 -7.56 18.61 7.00
N TYR A 43 -6.44 18.14 7.52
CA TYR A 43 -6.01 16.76 7.43
C TYR A 43 -5.21 16.37 8.69
N THR A 44 -5.08 15.08 8.91
CA THR A 44 -4.26 14.53 9.99
C THR A 44 -3.19 13.63 9.39
N ILE A 45 -1.95 13.81 9.81
CA ILE A 45 -0.88 12.89 9.41
C ILE A 45 -1.05 11.57 10.15
N LEU A 46 -1.01 10.47 9.42
CA LEU A 46 -0.99 9.13 9.96
C LEU A 46 0.33 8.89 10.69
N ASP A 47 0.21 8.55 11.97
CA ASP A 47 1.34 8.23 12.83
C ASP A 47 0.93 7.15 13.84
N LYS A 48 1.88 6.35 14.31
CA LYS A 48 1.65 5.28 15.32
C LYS A 48 1.07 5.80 16.64
N THR A 49 1.26 7.09 16.93
CA THR A 49 0.82 7.73 18.19
C THR A 49 -0.57 8.34 18.10
N VAL A 50 -1.13 8.48 16.91
CA VAL A 50 -2.44 9.09 16.68
C VAL A 50 -3.55 8.06 16.89
N THR A 51 -4.52 8.39 17.74
CA THR A 51 -5.72 7.57 17.92
C THR A 51 -6.67 7.77 16.75
N MET A 52 -6.95 6.69 16.04
CA MET A 52 -7.84 6.69 14.88
C MET A 52 -9.23 6.24 15.29
N SER A 53 -10.27 6.91 14.79
CA SER A 53 -11.67 6.60 15.10
C SER A 53 -12.11 5.18 14.70
N TRP A 54 -11.40 4.55 13.77
CA TRP A 54 -11.65 3.18 13.26
C TRP A 54 -10.76 2.10 13.91
N GLN A 55 -9.93 2.43 14.89
CA GLN A 55 -8.91 1.53 15.45
C GLN A 55 -9.50 0.25 16.09
N SER A 56 -10.77 0.27 16.50
CA SER A 56 -11.47 -0.92 16.95
C SER A 56 -11.66 -1.97 15.85
N GLU A 57 -11.79 -1.54 14.58
CA GLU A 57 -12.12 -2.38 13.43
C GLU A 57 -10.94 -2.59 12.49
N ILE A 58 -10.07 -1.58 12.37
CA ILE A 58 -8.96 -1.55 11.41
C ILE A 58 -7.66 -1.24 12.13
N ASP A 59 -6.70 -2.14 12.05
CA ASP A 59 -5.32 -1.89 12.48
C ASP A 59 -4.57 -1.09 11.40
N TYR A 60 -3.60 -0.31 11.83
CA TYR A 60 -2.74 0.52 10.99
C TYR A 60 -1.28 0.19 11.24
N LEU A 61 -0.50 0.16 10.17
CA LEU A 61 0.95 -0.01 10.20
C LEU A 61 1.60 0.85 9.11
N PRO A 62 2.49 1.80 9.44
CA PRO A 62 3.37 2.38 8.44
C PRO A 62 4.40 1.33 8.04
N PHE A 63 4.47 1.00 6.76
CA PHE A 63 5.49 0.11 6.21
C PHE A 63 6.74 0.94 5.92
N GLU A 64 7.68 0.84 6.82
CA GLU A 64 8.89 1.65 6.87
C GLU A 64 10.08 0.92 6.24
N GLY A 65 11.16 1.68 5.96
CA GLY A 65 12.45 1.16 5.50
C GLY A 65 12.81 1.53 4.06
N SER A 66 11.84 1.95 3.24
CA SER A 66 12.15 2.47 1.90
C SER A 66 12.77 3.87 2.00
N ALA A 67 13.79 4.12 1.18
CA ALA A 67 14.34 5.46 0.98
C ALA A 67 13.45 6.35 0.09
N PHE A 68 12.46 5.75 -0.57
CA PHE A 68 11.61 6.44 -1.53
C PHE A 68 10.20 6.68 -1.02
N ILE A 69 9.55 5.68 -0.43
CA ILE A 69 8.14 5.72 -0.07
C ILE A 69 7.90 5.08 1.30
N GLU A 70 7.10 5.73 2.13
CA GLU A 70 6.44 5.10 3.27
C GLU A 70 5.00 4.79 2.86
N GLU A 71 4.57 3.55 3.04
CA GLU A 71 3.21 3.14 2.72
C GLU A 71 2.41 2.83 3.98
N SER A 72 1.23 3.41 4.08
CA SER A 72 0.27 3.13 5.12
C SER A 72 -0.50 1.85 4.80
N VAL A 73 -0.28 0.82 5.59
CA VAL A 73 -0.94 -0.49 5.47
C VAL A 73 -2.04 -0.60 6.50
N PHE A 74 -3.18 -1.16 6.10
CA PHE A 74 -4.33 -1.34 6.97
C PHE A 74 -4.77 -2.81 7.02
N PHE A 75 -5.32 -3.22 8.14
CA PHE A 75 -5.89 -4.56 8.31
C PHE A 75 -7.29 -4.48 8.90
N HIS A 76 -8.29 -4.84 8.11
CA HIS A 76 -9.67 -4.93 8.56
C HIS A 76 -9.89 -6.25 9.28
N LYS A 77 -10.06 -6.18 10.60
CA LYS A 77 -10.07 -7.34 11.52
C LYS A 77 -11.18 -8.34 11.22
N LYS A 78 -12.41 -7.85 11.02
CA LYS A 78 -13.59 -8.71 10.84
C LYS A 78 -13.49 -9.59 9.58
N SER A 79 -13.02 -9.05 8.46
CA SER A 79 -12.86 -9.80 7.21
C SER A 79 -11.46 -10.39 7.02
N ARG A 80 -10.54 -10.14 7.98
CA ARG A 80 -9.13 -10.53 7.88
C ARG A 80 -8.51 -10.10 6.54
N THR A 81 -8.78 -8.84 6.15
CA THR A 81 -8.35 -8.27 4.88
C THR A 81 -7.22 -7.28 5.09
N LEU A 82 -6.06 -7.58 4.52
CA LEU A 82 -4.94 -6.65 4.39
C LEU A 82 -5.23 -5.69 3.25
N ILE A 83 -4.96 -4.40 3.45
CA ILE A 83 -5.16 -3.35 2.44
C ILE A 83 -3.83 -2.60 2.32
N LEU A 84 -3.30 -2.59 1.12
CA LEU A 84 -2.07 -1.90 0.74
C LEU A 84 -2.19 -1.32 -0.68
N THR A 85 -1.17 -0.67 -1.19
CA THR A 85 -1.21 -0.04 -2.52
C THR A 85 -0.09 -0.55 -3.44
N ASP A 86 1.15 -0.12 -3.22
CA ASP A 86 2.27 -0.37 -4.12
C ASP A 86 3.20 -1.50 -3.65
N LEU A 87 3.08 -1.93 -2.39
CA LEU A 87 3.91 -2.99 -1.84
C LEU A 87 3.74 -4.34 -2.55
N ILE A 88 2.58 -4.54 -3.19
CA ILE A 88 2.32 -5.69 -4.07
C ILE A 88 1.65 -5.17 -5.34
N GLU A 89 2.15 -5.64 -6.47
CA GLU A 89 1.49 -5.50 -7.76
C GLU A 89 1.34 -6.88 -8.40
N ASN A 90 0.21 -7.11 -9.10
CA ASN A 90 -0.10 -8.38 -9.75
C ASN A 90 -0.77 -8.11 -11.09
N ILE A 91 -0.02 -7.50 -11.99
CA ILE A 91 -0.52 -6.93 -13.23
C ILE A 91 -0.75 -8.02 -14.27
N GLU A 92 -1.98 -8.14 -14.73
CA GLU A 92 -2.33 -9.02 -15.85
C GLU A 92 -1.94 -8.34 -17.17
N LEU A 93 -1.11 -9.03 -17.93
CA LEU A 93 -0.66 -8.53 -19.23
C LEU A 93 -1.71 -8.85 -20.30
N LEU A 94 -2.48 -7.85 -20.71
CA LEU A 94 -3.45 -7.97 -21.79
C LEU A 94 -2.75 -8.37 -23.11
N GLU A 95 -3.46 -9.08 -23.98
CA GLU A 95 -2.92 -9.52 -25.29
C GLU A 95 -2.45 -8.34 -26.16
N GLU A 96 -3.10 -7.20 -26.01
CA GLU A 96 -2.81 -5.95 -26.73
C GLU A 96 -1.55 -5.22 -26.25
N CYS A 97 -0.96 -5.63 -25.11
CA CYS A 97 0.28 -5.04 -24.64
C CYS A 97 1.42 -5.28 -25.61
N SER A 98 2.12 -4.21 -26.00
CA SER A 98 3.30 -4.34 -26.87
C SER A 98 4.38 -5.23 -26.25
N CYS A 99 5.20 -5.87 -27.09
CA CYS A 99 6.31 -6.72 -26.61
C CYS A 99 7.25 -5.99 -25.65
N TRP A 100 7.45 -4.67 -25.87
CA TRP A 100 8.29 -3.84 -25.00
C TRP A 100 7.69 -3.64 -23.62
N HIS A 101 6.38 -3.34 -23.50
CA HIS A 101 5.70 -3.26 -22.22
C HIS A 101 5.70 -4.61 -21.49
N ARG A 102 5.43 -5.70 -22.18
CA ARG A 102 5.51 -7.06 -21.60
C ARG A 102 6.90 -7.37 -21.03
N PHE A 103 7.95 -6.94 -21.73
CA PHE A 103 9.33 -7.10 -21.27
C PHE A 103 9.61 -6.28 -20.01
N LEU A 104 9.17 -5.00 -19.98
CA LEU A 104 9.35 -4.13 -18.80
C LEU A 104 8.62 -4.68 -17.57
N PHE A 105 7.37 -5.11 -17.70
CA PHE A 105 6.62 -5.71 -16.60
C PHE A 105 7.26 -7.01 -16.09
N LYS A 106 7.79 -7.85 -16.98
CA LYS A 106 8.54 -9.04 -16.57
C LYS A 106 9.83 -8.71 -15.81
N ILE A 107 10.54 -7.66 -16.22
CA ILE A 107 11.70 -7.18 -15.46
C ILE A 107 11.28 -6.64 -14.10
N GLY A 108 10.14 -5.95 -14.01
CA GLY A 108 9.57 -5.44 -12.78
C GLY A 108 9.21 -6.52 -11.78
N ASP A 109 9.02 -7.77 -12.23
CA ASP A 109 8.70 -8.94 -11.41
C ASP A 109 7.39 -8.75 -10.62
N ASN A 110 6.38 -8.19 -11.31
CA ASN A 110 5.11 -7.77 -10.71
C ASN A 110 3.89 -8.27 -11.50
N THR A 111 4.07 -9.35 -12.29
CA THR A 111 3.03 -9.84 -13.20
C THR A 111 2.22 -11.01 -12.60
N TYR A 112 0.94 -11.04 -12.98
CA TYR A 112 0.04 -12.16 -12.72
C TYR A 112 0.62 -13.50 -13.28
N PRO A 113 0.45 -14.65 -12.61
CA PRO A 113 -0.34 -14.87 -11.38
C PRO A 113 0.45 -14.67 -10.07
N ASN A 114 1.74 -14.38 -10.15
CA ASN A 114 2.66 -14.32 -9.03
C ASN A 114 3.02 -12.86 -8.71
N GLY A 115 2.05 -12.13 -8.15
CA GLY A 115 2.26 -10.75 -7.76
C GLY A 115 3.32 -10.61 -6.66
N HIS A 116 4.22 -9.65 -6.85
CA HIS A 116 5.32 -9.38 -5.93
C HIS A 116 5.44 -7.88 -5.61
N THR A 117 6.22 -7.56 -4.59
CA THR A 117 6.76 -6.21 -4.48
C THR A 117 7.60 -5.92 -5.72
N PRO A 118 7.33 -4.83 -6.48
CA PRO A 118 8.10 -4.49 -7.69
C PRO A 118 9.60 -4.41 -7.43
N ARG A 119 10.43 -4.81 -8.38
CA ARG A 119 11.89 -4.88 -8.22
C ARG A 119 12.51 -3.53 -7.91
N ASP A 120 12.06 -2.48 -8.56
CA ASP A 120 12.52 -1.11 -8.33
C ASP A 120 12.16 -0.64 -6.91
N LEU A 121 10.95 -0.94 -6.44
CA LEU A 121 10.55 -0.64 -5.08
C LEU A 121 11.39 -1.44 -4.06
N ARG A 122 11.66 -2.74 -4.29
CA ARG A 122 12.54 -3.54 -3.42
C ARG A 122 13.93 -2.93 -3.26
N MET A 123 14.47 -2.36 -4.34
CA MET A 123 15.79 -1.71 -4.31
C MET A 123 15.84 -0.54 -3.34
N THR A 124 14.73 0.14 -3.10
CA THR A 124 14.67 1.29 -2.18
C THR A 124 14.80 0.87 -0.71
N PHE A 125 14.63 -0.41 -0.40
CA PHE A 125 14.76 -0.98 0.96
C PHE A 125 16.15 -1.54 1.29
N LEU A 126 17.10 -1.52 0.37
CA LEU A 126 18.38 -2.21 0.51
C LEU A 126 19.13 -1.86 1.80
N PHE A 127 19.11 -0.58 2.21
CA PHE A 127 19.84 -0.13 3.39
C PHE A 127 19.07 -0.36 4.71
N ASN A 128 17.76 -0.56 4.65
CA ASN A 128 16.90 -0.67 5.82
C ASN A 128 16.00 -1.93 5.76
N LYS A 129 16.47 -2.99 5.12
CA LYS A 129 15.73 -4.24 4.93
C LYS A 129 15.19 -4.83 6.24
N GLU A 130 15.95 -4.69 7.33
CA GLU A 130 15.53 -5.17 8.66
C GLU A 130 14.31 -4.44 9.21
N ILE A 131 14.14 -3.16 8.88
CA ILE A 131 12.95 -2.40 9.27
C ILE A 131 11.74 -2.93 8.50
N ALA A 132 11.86 -3.10 7.19
CA ALA A 132 10.82 -3.68 6.34
C ALA A 132 10.45 -5.11 6.77
N ARG A 133 11.45 -5.93 7.15
CA ARG A 133 11.22 -7.28 7.67
C ARG A 133 10.36 -7.27 8.95
N LYS A 134 10.60 -6.35 9.87
CA LYS A 134 9.77 -6.19 11.08
C LYS A 134 8.33 -5.80 10.73
N CYS A 135 8.13 -4.92 9.75
CA CYS A 135 6.80 -4.57 9.26
C CYS A 135 6.10 -5.80 8.66
N TYR A 136 6.80 -6.57 7.84
CA TYR A 136 6.26 -7.80 7.26
C TYR A 136 5.91 -8.85 8.33
N GLN A 137 6.75 -9.05 9.35
CA GLN A 137 6.43 -9.94 10.46
C GLN A 137 5.17 -9.50 11.20
N LYS A 138 4.96 -8.19 11.36
CA LYS A 138 3.71 -7.66 11.93
C LYS A 138 2.52 -7.98 11.04
N ILE A 139 2.63 -7.81 9.72
CA ILE A 139 1.57 -8.19 8.76
C ILE A 139 1.26 -9.69 8.87
N LYS A 140 2.28 -10.55 8.92
CA LYS A 140 2.07 -12.00 9.10
C LYS A 140 1.32 -12.32 10.40
N SER A 141 1.59 -11.60 11.48
CA SER A 141 0.91 -11.80 12.77
C SER A 141 -0.59 -11.47 12.76
N TRP A 142 -1.09 -10.76 11.76
CA TRP A 142 -2.51 -10.50 11.56
C TRP A 142 -3.23 -11.68 10.87
N GLU A 143 -2.49 -12.61 10.29
CA GLU A 143 -3.01 -13.78 9.57
C GLU A 143 -4.08 -13.42 8.52
N PRO A 144 -3.79 -12.53 7.57
CA PRO A 144 -4.77 -12.11 6.58
C PRO A 144 -5.23 -13.29 5.71
N VAL A 145 -6.50 -13.26 5.32
CA VAL A 145 -7.11 -14.21 4.37
C VAL A 145 -7.20 -13.59 2.99
N ASN A 146 -7.39 -12.27 2.94
CA ASN A 146 -7.46 -11.51 1.69
C ASN A 146 -6.41 -10.40 1.70
N VAL A 147 -5.94 -10.05 0.50
CA VAL A 147 -5.08 -8.88 0.29
C VAL A 147 -5.65 -8.04 -0.84
N LEU A 148 -6.01 -6.80 -0.54
CA LEU A 148 -6.41 -5.80 -1.52
C LEU A 148 -5.25 -4.84 -1.78
N PHE A 149 -4.97 -4.58 -3.04
CA PHE A 149 -3.94 -3.63 -3.47
C PHE A 149 -4.35 -2.89 -4.73
N ALA A 150 -3.61 -1.81 -5.07
CA ALA A 150 -4.04 -0.87 -6.11
C ALA A 150 -3.83 -1.39 -7.54
N HIS A 151 -2.87 -2.29 -7.76
CA HIS A 151 -2.37 -2.61 -9.10
C HIS A 151 -2.50 -4.10 -9.44
N GLY A 152 -3.55 -4.45 -10.20
CA GLY A 152 -3.80 -5.80 -10.71
C GLY A 152 -4.73 -6.66 -9.87
N ASN A 153 -4.58 -7.98 -9.98
CA ASN A 153 -5.50 -8.96 -9.38
C ASN A 153 -5.20 -9.21 -7.91
N CYS A 154 -6.09 -8.78 -7.03
CA CYS A 154 -5.99 -8.97 -5.57
C CYS A 154 -5.99 -10.45 -5.18
N PHE A 155 -5.45 -10.76 -4.00
CA PHE A 155 -5.46 -12.11 -3.45
C PHE A 155 -6.71 -12.30 -2.59
N ILE A 156 -7.58 -13.22 -2.95
CA ILE A 156 -8.86 -13.44 -2.29
C ILE A 156 -8.96 -14.89 -1.82
N GLY A 157 -8.86 -15.10 -0.50
CA GLY A 157 -8.93 -16.41 0.12
C GLY A 157 -7.61 -17.19 0.12
N ASP A 158 -6.55 -16.66 -0.49
CA ASP A 158 -5.26 -17.33 -0.69
C ASP A 158 -4.05 -16.53 -0.16
N ALA A 159 -4.31 -15.55 0.71
CA ALA A 159 -3.26 -14.68 1.25
C ALA A 159 -2.18 -15.45 2.04
N GLU A 160 -2.53 -16.54 2.72
CA GLU A 160 -1.58 -17.36 3.48
C GLU A 160 -0.47 -17.91 2.57
N GLU A 161 -0.83 -18.34 1.35
CA GLU A 161 0.12 -18.86 0.37
C GLU A 161 0.84 -17.73 -0.39
N LYS A 162 0.10 -16.69 -0.79
CA LYS A 162 0.58 -15.64 -1.69
C LYS A 162 1.46 -14.59 -1.01
N LEU A 163 1.19 -14.24 0.25
CA LEU A 163 2.00 -13.22 0.95
C LEU A 163 3.47 -13.60 1.11
N PRO A 164 3.83 -14.84 1.51
CA PRO A 164 5.24 -15.23 1.53
C PRO A 164 5.91 -15.12 0.16
N GLN A 165 5.20 -15.46 -0.91
CA GLN A 165 5.70 -15.32 -2.27
C GLN A 165 5.91 -13.85 -2.63
N ALA A 166 4.93 -12.97 -2.34
CA ALA A 166 5.00 -11.55 -2.64
C ALA A 166 6.12 -10.81 -1.90
N PHE A 167 6.42 -11.25 -0.66
CA PHE A 167 7.45 -10.67 0.20
C PHE A 167 8.69 -11.57 0.36
N PHE A 168 8.95 -12.51 -0.56
CA PHE A 168 10.09 -13.45 -0.48
C PHE A 168 11.44 -12.77 -0.23
N TRP A 169 11.59 -11.55 -0.68
CA TRP A 169 12.79 -10.75 -0.51
C TRP A 169 13.04 -10.28 0.93
N LEU A 170 12.06 -10.45 1.84
CA LEU A 170 12.14 -10.13 3.28
C LEU A 170 12.35 -11.35 4.16
N GLU A 171 12.30 -12.53 3.60
CA GLU A 171 12.57 -13.78 4.31
C GLU A 171 14.05 -14.05 4.57
#